data_d5e697bc75dd4a35f8abd2953a878e4e
#
_entry.id   d5e697bc75dd4a35f8abd2953a878e4e
#
_cell.length_a   1.000
_cell.length_b   1.000
_cell.length_c   1.000
_cell.angle_alpha   90.00
_cell.angle_beta   90.00
_cell.angle_gamma   90.00
#
_symmetry.space_group_name_H-M   'P 1'
#
loop_
_entity.id
_entity.type
_entity.pdbx_description
1 polymer ?
#
loop_
_entity_poly.entity_id
_entity_poly.type
_entity_poly.pdbx_seq_one_letter_code
_entity_poly.pdbx_strand_id
1 'polypeptide(L)'
;VVATHGRAFWILDDITPLHEIMDKKVTSEKYLFQPRTAYRTQGRQSNTQSSGTNAPNGVIVRFYQKAKAAKELELEFLNDKNESIIKYSSVKNTKGEPQKVAKEFHQDTEKEKAGYVPNKVGMNVFVWNMRYPNATEVEGTNVMWAGSGVGAKVLPGMYKVRFIEDKKIIGEQTFDIKKDPRAEGTDADLKEQFEFHQKVNKKVNEAHLAINKIRKIKGQINGYIGAVKDSVMVKEMKKMTEP
;
A
#
# COMPACT_ATOMS: atom_id res chain seq x y z
N VAL A 1 -20.49 19.03 -13.15
CA VAL A 1 -19.79 19.63 -14.30
C VAL A 1 -20.02 21.13 -14.26
N VAL A 2 -18.94 21.89 -14.35
CA VAL A 2 -19.00 23.36 -14.43
C VAL A 2 -18.45 23.80 -15.79
N ALA A 3 -19.26 24.52 -16.54
CA ALA A 3 -18.82 25.17 -17.77
C ALA A 3 -18.34 26.57 -17.43
N THR A 4 -17.14 26.94 -17.85
CA THR A 4 -16.60 28.27 -17.63
C THR A 4 -16.50 29.05 -18.96
N HIS A 5 -16.74 30.35 -18.94
CA HIS A 5 -16.64 31.17 -20.14
C HIS A 5 -15.19 31.23 -20.64
N GLY A 6 -14.92 30.58 -21.78
CA GLY A 6 -13.61 30.56 -22.44
C GLY A 6 -12.55 29.64 -21.84
N ARG A 7 -12.85 28.82 -20.80
CA ARG A 7 -11.89 27.92 -20.15
C ARG A 7 -12.38 26.48 -20.00
N ALA A 8 -13.15 25.98 -20.97
CA ALA A 8 -13.60 24.58 -21.06
C ALA A 8 -14.53 24.13 -19.90
N PHE A 9 -14.68 22.81 -19.80
CA PHE A 9 -15.52 22.20 -18.80
C PHE A 9 -14.64 21.62 -17.65
N TRP A 10 -15.13 21.79 -16.43
CA TRP A 10 -14.49 21.23 -15.25
C TRP A 10 -15.40 20.16 -14.67
N ILE A 11 -14.84 19.01 -14.35
CA ILE A 11 -15.57 17.89 -13.78
C ILE A 11 -14.99 17.60 -12.39
N LEU A 12 -15.86 17.63 -11.38
CA LEU A 12 -15.55 17.10 -10.07
C LEU A 12 -16.13 15.68 -10.00
N ASP A 13 -15.26 14.68 -10.07
CA ASP A 13 -15.65 13.27 -10.23
C ASP A 13 -16.41 12.70 -9.02
N ASP A 14 -16.16 13.25 -7.84
CA ASP A 14 -16.73 12.73 -6.60
C ASP A 14 -17.16 13.89 -5.69
N ILE A 15 -18.47 14.05 -5.54
CA ILE A 15 -19.10 15.03 -4.66
C ILE A 15 -19.57 14.44 -3.33
N THR A 16 -19.35 13.15 -3.07
CA THR A 16 -19.79 12.46 -1.84
C THR A 16 -19.34 13.19 -0.58
N PRO A 17 -18.07 13.63 -0.45
CA PRO A 17 -17.64 14.40 0.72
C PRO A 17 -18.40 15.71 0.92
N LEU A 18 -18.82 16.36 -0.16
CA LEU A 18 -19.61 17.60 -0.07
C LEU A 18 -21.00 17.31 0.49
N HIS A 19 -21.63 16.18 0.13
CA HIS A 19 -22.91 15.79 0.71
C HIS A 19 -22.79 15.56 2.21
N GLU A 20 -21.75 14.85 2.66
CA GLU A 20 -21.52 14.60 4.09
C GLU A 20 -21.28 15.92 4.87
N ILE A 21 -20.60 16.90 4.26
CA ILE A 21 -20.43 18.24 4.84
C ILE A 21 -21.77 18.98 4.92
N MET A 22 -22.55 18.94 3.87
CA MET A 22 -23.87 19.60 3.82
C MET A 22 -24.84 18.99 4.82
N ASP A 23 -24.80 17.67 5.01
CA ASP A 23 -25.59 16.94 5.99
C ASP A 23 -25.10 17.17 7.44
N LYS A 24 -24.14 18.05 7.65
CA LYS A 24 -23.54 18.38 8.96
C LYS A 24 -22.96 17.17 9.70
N LYS A 25 -22.52 16.15 8.96
CA LYS A 25 -21.86 14.97 9.54
C LYS A 25 -20.45 15.28 9.99
N VAL A 26 -19.82 16.30 9.41
CA VAL A 26 -18.45 16.73 9.75
C VAL A 26 -18.49 17.70 10.92
N THR A 27 -18.54 17.17 12.13
CA THR A 27 -18.63 17.96 13.37
C THR A 27 -17.32 17.99 14.16
N SER A 28 -16.39 17.11 13.83
CA SER A 28 -15.13 16.94 14.55
C SER A 28 -13.96 17.63 13.85
N GLU A 29 -12.87 17.87 14.59
CA GLU A 29 -11.64 18.44 14.03
C GLU A 29 -10.94 17.51 13.03
N LYS A 30 -11.25 16.21 13.10
CA LYS A 30 -10.80 15.17 12.17
C LYS A 30 -11.98 14.30 11.79
N TYR A 31 -12.12 14.03 10.51
CA TYR A 31 -13.25 13.27 9.99
C TYR A 31 -12.82 12.36 8.84
N LEU A 32 -13.29 11.12 8.87
CA LEU A 32 -13.09 10.14 7.81
C LEU A 32 -14.36 10.06 6.97
N PHE A 33 -14.27 10.45 5.70
CA PHE A 33 -15.41 10.38 4.78
C PHE A 33 -15.67 8.95 4.33
N GLN A 34 -16.92 8.66 4.01
CA GLN A 34 -17.35 7.39 3.45
C GLN A 34 -16.68 7.15 2.10
N PRO A 35 -15.83 6.11 1.95
CA PRO A 35 -15.31 5.76 0.64
C PRO A 35 -16.42 5.25 -0.29
N ARG A 36 -16.33 5.62 -1.56
CA ARG A 36 -17.24 5.07 -2.58
C ARG A 36 -16.92 3.62 -2.88
N THR A 37 -17.91 2.90 -3.42
CA THR A 37 -17.68 1.59 -4.04
C THR A 37 -16.55 1.66 -5.04
N ALA A 38 -15.54 0.80 -4.87
CA ALA A 38 -14.43 0.66 -5.81
C ALA A 38 -14.63 -0.57 -6.70
N TYR A 39 -14.03 -0.54 -7.88
CA TYR A 39 -14.07 -1.67 -8.81
C TYR A 39 -12.67 -2.28 -8.95
N ARG A 40 -12.60 -3.60 -8.90
CA ARG A 40 -11.37 -4.36 -9.09
C ARG A 40 -11.00 -4.41 -10.58
N THR A 41 -10.67 -3.25 -11.13
CA THR A 41 -10.30 -3.12 -12.55
C THR A 41 -8.85 -3.49 -12.80
N GLN A 42 -8.53 -3.87 -14.04
CA GLN A 42 -7.16 -4.05 -14.52
C GLN A 42 -6.68 -2.86 -15.36
N GLY A 43 -7.39 -1.73 -15.28
CA GLY A 43 -7.18 -0.59 -16.15
C GLY A 43 -5.75 -0.05 -16.15
N ARG A 44 -5.20 0.15 -17.33
CA ARG A 44 -4.00 0.96 -17.56
C ARG A 44 -4.41 2.42 -17.59
N GLN A 45 -3.68 3.27 -16.90
CA GLN A 45 -3.72 4.70 -17.21
C GLN A 45 -3.06 4.93 -18.56
N SER A 46 -3.80 5.54 -19.48
CA SER A 46 -3.20 6.03 -20.73
C SER A 46 -2.67 7.43 -20.47
N ASN A 47 -1.37 7.58 -20.56
CA ASN A 47 -0.69 8.89 -20.41
C ASN A 47 -0.44 9.54 -21.78
N THR A 48 -1.45 9.63 -22.63
CA THR A 48 -1.33 10.44 -23.85
C THR A 48 -1.64 11.90 -23.53
N GLN A 49 -0.85 12.82 -24.05
CA GLN A 49 -1.01 14.26 -23.83
C GLN A 49 -2.39 14.82 -24.25
N SER A 50 -3.13 14.07 -25.07
CA SER A 50 -4.44 14.45 -25.59
C SER A 50 -5.62 13.79 -24.89
N SER A 51 -5.39 12.90 -23.92
CA SER A 51 -6.47 12.24 -23.15
C SER A 51 -6.51 12.72 -21.71
N GLY A 52 -7.71 12.85 -21.15
CA GLY A 52 -7.89 13.11 -19.72
C GLY A 52 -7.33 11.98 -18.87
N THR A 53 -6.95 12.28 -17.64
CA THR A 53 -6.52 11.26 -16.66
C THR A 53 -7.73 10.57 -16.06
N ASN A 54 -7.73 9.26 -16.05
CA ASN A 54 -8.74 8.48 -15.32
C ASN A 54 -8.60 8.66 -13.80
N ALA A 55 -9.68 8.41 -13.08
CA ALA A 55 -9.63 8.30 -11.63
C ALA A 55 -8.60 7.22 -11.20
N PRO A 56 -7.91 7.42 -10.06
CA PRO A 56 -6.96 6.42 -9.56
C PRO A 56 -7.58 5.05 -9.43
N ASN A 57 -6.85 4.00 -9.85
CA ASN A 57 -7.30 2.63 -9.71
C ASN A 57 -7.08 2.17 -8.28
N GLY A 58 -8.13 2.14 -7.48
CA GLY A 58 -8.05 1.79 -6.07
C GLY A 58 -9.24 2.31 -5.27
N VAL A 59 -9.18 2.13 -3.97
CA VAL A 59 -10.13 2.72 -3.02
C VAL A 59 -9.63 4.10 -2.64
N ILE A 60 -10.40 5.12 -3.00
CA ILE A 60 -10.08 6.51 -2.69
C ILE A 60 -10.63 6.82 -1.29
N VAL A 61 -9.74 6.99 -0.35
CA VAL A 61 -10.05 7.38 1.03
C VAL A 61 -9.80 8.86 1.20
N ARG A 62 -10.81 9.59 1.65
CA ARG A 62 -10.73 11.01 1.97
C ARG A 62 -10.92 11.23 3.46
N PHE A 63 -10.11 12.11 4.02
CA PHE A 63 -10.28 12.52 5.40
C PHE A 63 -9.92 14.00 5.57
N TYR A 64 -10.60 14.63 6.50
CA TYR A 64 -10.40 16.03 6.83
C TYR A 64 -9.68 16.14 8.17
N GLN A 65 -8.81 17.14 8.28
CA GLN A 65 -8.24 17.56 9.55
C GLN A 65 -8.08 19.08 9.61
N LYS A 66 -8.54 19.66 10.73
CA LYS A 66 -8.51 21.10 10.96
C LYS A 66 -7.08 21.62 11.18
N ALA A 67 -6.24 20.80 11.79
CA ALA A 67 -4.83 21.08 12.04
C ALA A 67 -3.98 19.86 11.66
N LYS A 68 -2.72 20.11 11.30
CA LYS A 68 -1.75 19.04 11.07
C LYS A 68 -1.60 18.21 12.34
N ALA A 69 -1.69 16.88 12.22
CA ALA A 69 -1.48 16.00 13.35
C ALA A 69 -0.03 16.08 13.84
N ALA A 70 0.15 16.24 15.15
CA ALA A 70 1.45 16.21 15.79
C ALA A 70 1.98 14.78 15.97
N LYS A 71 1.06 13.81 16.01
CA LYS A 71 1.35 12.39 16.17
C LYS A 71 1.14 11.61 14.88
N GLU A 72 1.53 10.34 14.90
CA GLU A 72 1.38 9.44 13.78
C GLU A 72 -0.09 9.24 13.41
N LEU A 73 -0.38 9.39 12.11
CA LEU A 73 -1.65 9.01 11.51
C LEU A 73 -1.48 7.68 10.79
N GLU A 74 -2.46 6.81 10.96
CA GLU A 74 -2.50 5.53 10.25
C GLU A 74 -3.85 5.36 9.55
N LEU A 75 -3.82 4.70 8.40
CA LEU A 75 -4.99 4.12 7.74
C LEU A 75 -4.83 2.61 7.73
N GLU A 76 -5.75 1.91 8.40
CA GLU A 76 -5.80 0.46 8.45
C GLU A 76 -6.96 -0.06 7.63
N PHE A 77 -6.67 -0.98 6.71
CA PHE A 77 -7.68 -1.66 5.91
C PHE A 77 -7.93 -3.06 6.45
N LEU A 78 -9.22 -3.41 6.62
CA LEU A 78 -9.65 -4.67 7.20
C LEU A 78 -10.62 -5.39 6.26
N ASN A 79 -10.65 -6.72 6.36
CA ASN A 79 -11.65 -7.53 5.69
C ASN A 79 -13.00 -7.55 6.46
N ASP A 80 -13.96 -8.27 5.94
CA ASP A 80 -15.29 -8.47 6.53
C ASP A 80 -15.27 -9.12 7.91
N LYS A 81 -14.21 -9.89 8.24
CA LYS A 81 -13.97 -10.52 9.55
C LYS A 81 -13.25 -9.61 10.54
N ASN A 82 -13.03 -8.34 10.21
CA ASN A 82 -12.22 -7.39 10.97
C ASN A 82 -10.72 -7.79 11.12
N GLU A 83 -10.21 -8.63 10.23
CA GLU A 83 -8.79 -8.94 10.20
C GLU A 83 -8.05 -7.85 9.43
N SER A 84 -6.95 -7.37 9.99
CA SER A 84 -6.12 -6.35 9.35
C SER A 84 -5.43 -6.90 8.11
N ILE A 85 -5.66 -6.26 6.97
CA ILE A 85 -5.01 -6.57 5.70
C ILE A 85 -3.69 -5.81 5.62
N ILE A 86 -3.73 -4.51 5.84
CA ILE A 86 -2.59 -3.62 5.66
C ILE A 86 -2.78 -2.32 6.45
N LYS A 87 -1.67 -1.77 6.95
CA LYS A 87 -1.62 -0.46 7.57
C LYS A 87 -0.66 0.45 6.83
N TYR A 88 -1.05 1.70 6.68
CA TYR A 88 -0.21 2.76 6.16
C TYR A 88 -0.04 3.83 7.22
N SER A 89 1.17 4.40 7.31
CA SER A 89 1.52 5.41 8.30
C SER A 89 1.89 6.73 7.64
N SER A 90 1.71 7.84 8.36
CA SER A 90 2.17 9.17 7.97
C SER A 90 3.65 9.40 8.28
N VAL A 91 4.28 8.51 9.05
CA VAL A 91 5.67 8.63 9.50
C VAL A 91 6.53 7.55 8.86
N LYS A 92 7.76 7.92 8.47
CA LYS A 92 8.75 6.95 8.04
C LYS A 92 9.14 6.06 9.22
N ASN A 93 8.83 4.79 9.11
CA ASN A 93 9.30 3.84 10.08
C ASN A 93 10.81 3.65 9.90
N THR A 94 11.60 3.95 10.94
CA THR A 94 13.06 3.81 10.92
C THR A 94 13.53 2.36 10.80
N LYS A 95 12.63 1.38 10.94
CA LYS A 95 12.91 -0.06 10.84
C LYS A 95 12.26 -0.77 9.65
N GLY A 96 11.41 -0.11 8.94
CA GLY A 96 10.75 -0.61 7.75
C GLY A 96 10.43 0.57 6.87
N GLU A 97 10.91 0.55 5.64
CA GLU A 97 10.37 1.47 4.65
C GLU A 97 8.85 1.28 4.61
N PRO A 98 8.05 2.34 4.40
CA PRO A 98 6.65 2.15 4.11
C PRO A 98 6.56 1.14 3.01
N GLN A 99 5.55 0.27 3.05
CA GLN A 99 5.39 -0.74 2.03
C GLN A 99 5.46 -0.05 0.68
N LYS A 100 6.56 -0.28 -0.03
CA LYS A 100 6.71 0.21 -1.38
C LYS A 100 5.56 -0.39 -2.17
N VAL A 101 4.61 0.43 -2.58
CA VAL A 101 3.69 0.03 -3.63
C VAL A 101 4.58 -0.40 -4.78
N ALA A 102 4.43 -1.64 -5.25
CA ALA A 102 5.27 -2.16 -6.30
C ALA A 102 5.33 -1.13 -7.42
N LYS A 103 6.55 -0.72 -7.77
CA LYS A 103 6.76 0.09 -8.96
C LYS A 103 6.23 -0.73 -10.12
N GLU A 104 5.16 -0.29 -10.74
CA GLU A 104 4.82 -0.81 -12.06
C GLU A 104 5.99 -0.50 -12.97
N PHE A 105 6.44 -1.47 -13.74
CA PHE A 105 7.72 -1.56 -14.45
C PHE A 105 8.06 -0.38 -15.39
N HIS A 106 7.26 0.67 -15.49
CA HIS A 106 7.43 1.82 -16.40
C HIS A 106 7.08 3.18 -15.81
N GLN A 107 7.09 3.35 -14.51
CA GLN A 107 6.92 4.69 -13.94
C GLN A 107 8.22 5.21 -13.34
N ASP A 108 9.00 5.89 -14.18
CA ASP A 108 9.99 6.88 -13.77
C ASP A 108 9.28 8.06 -13.12
N THR A 109 8.85 7.93 -11.90
CA THR A 109 8.38 9.06 -11.14
C THR A 109 8.98 9.05 -9.76
N GLU A 110 10.03 9.86 -9.60
CA GLU A 110 10.50 10.35 -8.30
C GLU A 110 9.39 11.04 -7.48
N LYS A 111 8.17 11.14 -8.01
CA LYS A 111 7.12 12.01 -7.46
C LYS A 111 6.14 11.34 -6.54
N GLU A 112 6.04 10.04 -6.52
CA GLU A 112 5.15 9.38 -5.60
C GLU A 112 5.96 8.58 -4.58
N LYS A 113 6.18 9.20 -3.45
CA LYS A 113 6.46 8.49 -2.19
C LYS A 113 5.19 7.73 -1.83
N ALA A 114 4.85 6.76 -2.67
CA ALA A 114 3.68 5.93 -2.57
C ALA A 114 3.74 5.19 -1.22
N GLY A 115 2.71 5.32 -0.44
CA GLY A 115 2.54 4.57 0.78
C GLY A 115 2.50 5.38 2.07
N TYR A 116 2.65 6.70 2.04
CA TYR A 116 2.45 7.51 3.25
C TYR A 116 1.05 8.09 3.32
N VAL A 117 0.45 7.99 4.50
CA VAL A 117 -0.78 8.72 4.81
C VAL A 117 -0.45 10.22 4.81
N PRO A 118 -1.12 11.03 3.99
CA PRO A 118 -0.87 12.46 3.97
C PRO A 118 -1.26 13.10 5.31
N ASN A 119 -0.51 14.12 5.73
CA ASN A 119 -0.76 14.84 6.97
C ASN A 119 -0.73 16.35 6.70
N LYS A 120 -1.76 16.84 5.99
CA LYS A 120 -1.91 18.25 5.62
C LYS A 120 -3.18 18.80 6.25
N VAL A 121 -3.21 20.10 6.57
CA VAL A 121 -4.43 20.79 6.99
C VAL A 121 -5.46 20.75 5.85
N GLY A 122 -6.71 20.53 6.18
CA GLY A 122 -7.81 20.46 5.23
C GLY A 122 -8.06 19.04 4.73
N MET A 123 -8.51 18.92 3.49
CA MET A 123 -8.82 17.64 2.85
C MET A 123 -7.55 16.91 2.44
N ASN A 124 -7.47 15.65 2.84
CA ASN A 124 -6.42 14.71 2.48
C ASN A 124 -7.02 13.57 1.66
N VAL A 125 -6.26 13.05 0.70
CA VAL A 125 -6.67 11.93 -0.16
C VAL A 125 -5.59 10.87 -0.13
N PHE A 126 -5.99 9.64 0.10
CA PHE A 126 -5.14 8.45 0.04
C PHE A 126 -5.79 7.41 -0.87
N VAL A 127 -5.00 6.72 -1.67
CA VAL A 127 -5.51 5.67 -2.57
C VAL A 127 -4.92 4.33 -2.18
N TRP A 128 -5.77 3.41 -1.75
CA TRP A 128 -5.37 2.02 -1.52
C TRP A 128 -5.50 1.20 -2.80
N ASN A 129 -4.44 0.56 -3.22
CA ASN A 129 -4.38 -0.25 -4.44
C ASN A 129 -5.11 -1.59 -4.35
N MET A 130 -5.88 -1.83 -3.30
CA MET A 130 -6.65 -3.06 -3.07
C MET A 130 -5.77 -4.32 -2.98
N ARG A 131 -4.57 -4.21 -2.40
CA ARG A 131 -3.63 -5.33 -2.29
C ARG A 131 -3.26 -5.64 -0.86
N TYR A 132 -2.98 -6.91 -0.64
CA TYR A 132 -2.26 -7.39 0.54
C TYR A 132 -0.80 -6.90 0.53
N PRO A 133 -0.10 -7.00 1.66
CA PRO A 133 1.31 -6.66 1.73
C PRO A 133 2.15 -7.39 0.69
N ASN A 134 3.15 -6.70 0.18
CA ASN A 134 4.16 -7.31 -0.67
C ASN A 134 5.04 -8.27 0.14
N ALA A 135 5.65 -9.24 -0.52
CA ALA A 135 6.70 -10.03 0.09
C ALA A 135 7.88 -9.12 0.49
N THR A 136 8.56 -9.49 1.58
CA THR A 136 9.77 -8.79 2.05
C THR A 136 10.80 -8.76 0.93
N GLU A 137 11.41 -7.61 0.68
CA GLU A 137 12.49 -7.47 -0.31
C GLU A 137 13.79 -8.09 0.22
N VAL A 138 14.62 -8.60 -0.71
CA VAL A 138 15.99 -8.99 -0.38
C VAL A 138 16.85 -7.74 -0.40
N GLU A 139 17.41 -7.37 0.75
CA GLU A 139 18.22 -6.17 0.90
C GLU A 139 19.45 -6.18 -0.03
N GLY A 140 19.70 -5.04 -0.67
CA GLY A 140 20.89 -4.86 -1.53
C GLY A 140 20.90 -5.68 -2.82
N THR A 141 19.74 -6.16 -3.28
CA THR A 141 19.63 -6.92 -4.52
C THR A 141 18.55 -6.34 -5.43
N ASN A 142 18.92 -6.07 -6.69
CA ASN A 142 17.93 -5.82 -7.73
C ASN A 142 17.61 -7.16 -8.42
N VAL A 143 16.40 -7.66 -8.16
CA VAL A 143 15.91 -8.87 -8.84
C VAL A 143 15.40 -8.47 -10.21
N MET A 144 16.20 -8.68 -11.24
CA MET A 144 15.90 -8.19 -12.60
C MET A 144 14.92 -9.07 -13.38
N TRP A 145 14.80 -10.35 -13.05
CA TRP A 145 14.05 -11.34 -13.83
C TRP A 145 12.89 -12.00 -13.11
N ALA A 146 12.82 -11.84 -11.80
CA ALA A 146 11.70 -12.39 -11.04
C ALA A 146 10.52 -11.41 -11.05
N GLY A 147 9.32 -11.96 -11.15
CA GLY A 147 8.09 -11.20 -10.93
C GLY A 147 8.17 -10.42 -9.62
N SER A 148 7.55 -9.26 -9.59
CA SER A 148 7.49 -8.45 -8.38
C SER A 148 6.81 -9.25 -7.27
N GLY A 149 7.38 -9.25 -6.05
CA GLY A 149 6.77 -9.84 -4.85
C GLY A 149 5.50 -9.11 -4.39
N VAL A 150 4.70 -8.64 -5.34
CA VAL A 150 3.47 -7.85 -5.10
C VAL A 150 2.44 -8.70 -4.39
N GLY A 151 1.80 -8.13 -3.40
CA GLY A 151 0.71 -8.77 -2.67
C GLY A 151 -0.50 -9.07 -3.56
N ALA A 152 -1.25 -10.11 -3.20
CA ALA A 152 -2.47 -10.49 -3.90
C ALA A 152 -3.49 -9.34 -3.85
N LYS A 153 -4.22 -9.14 -4.96
CA LYS A 153 -5.33 -8.20 -5.00
C LYS A 153 -6.52 -8.78 -4.25
N VAL A 154 -7.16 -8.01 -3.38
CA VAL A 154 -8.29 -8.46 -2.57
C VAL A 154 -9.46 -8.93 -3.43
N LEU A 155 -10.31 -9.79 -2.88
CA LEU A 155 -11.52 -10.26 -3.53
C LEU A 155 -12.61 -9.17 -3.54
N PRO A 156 -13.61 -9.25 -4.43
CA PRO A 156 -14.84 -8.48 -4.26
C PRO A 156 -15.49 -8.78 -2.91
N GLY A 157 -16.05 -7.76 -2.26
CA GLY A 157 -16.69 -7.90 -0.95
C GLY A 157 -16.68 -6.62 -0.13
N MET A 158 -17.15 -6.73 1.11
CA MET A 158 -17.17 -5.64 2.10
C MET A 158 -15.82 -5.51 2.80
N TYR A 159 -15.38 -4.28 2.95
CA TYR A 159 -14.14 -3.92 3.63
C TYR A 159 -14.36 -2.75 4.56
N LYS A 160 -13.39 -2.54 5.45
CA LYS A 160 -13.38 -1.39 6.36
C LYS A 160 -12.07 -0.63 6.25
N VAL A 161 -12.15 0.66 6.51
CA VAL A 161 -10.99 1.52 6.73
C VAL A 161 -11.13 2.20 8.08
N ARG A 162 -10.06 2.14 8.87
CA ARG A 162 -9.92 2.87 10.14
C ARG A 162 -8.95 4.01 9.97
N PHE A 163 -9.33 5.17 10.45
CA PHE A 163 -8.46 6.32 10.60
C PHE A 163 -8.01 6.39 12.05
N ILE A 164 -6.70 6.30 12.27
CA ILE A 164 -6.10 6.13 13.59
C ILE A 164 -5.09 7.25 13.82
N GLU A 165 -5.08 7.82 15.00
CA GLU A 165 -4.03 8.75 15.48
C GLU A 165 -3.53 8.27 16.83
N ASP A 166 -2.22 8.17 17.00
CA ASP A 166 -1.60 7.74 18.24
C ASP A 166 -2.25 6.48 18.83
N LYS A 167 -2.47 5.47 17.99
CA LYS A 167 -3.12 4.19 18.32
C LYS A 167 -4.61 4.28 18.71
N LYS A 168 -5.23 5.44 18.63
CA LYS A 168 -6.66 5.64 18.89
C LYS A 168 -7.42 5.72 17.57
N ILE A 169 -8.50 4.97 17.46
CA ILE A 169 -9.41 5.02 16.30
C ILE A 169 -10.18 6.34 16.37
N ILE A 170 -10.01 7.20 15.35
CA ILE A 170 -10.73 8.45 15.17
C ILE A 170 -12.03 8.23 14.40
N GLY A 171 -11.98 7.38 13.39
CA GLY A 171 -13.13 7.05 12.56
C GLY A 171 -12.98 5.70 11.89
N GLU A 172 -14.12 5.07 11.60
CA GLU A 172 -14.20 3.82 10.85
C GLU A 172 -15.30 3.96 9.81
N GLN A 173 -15.03 3.49 8.58
CA GLN A 173 -16.00 3.46 7.50
C GLN A 173 -15.94 2.12 6.78
N THR A 174 -17.11 1.65 6.31
CA THR A 174 -17.23 0.44 5.51
C THR A 174 -17.39 0.81 4.04
N PHE A 175 -16.89 0.00 3.13
CA PHE A 175 -17.03 0.22 1.69
C PHE A 175 -17.04 -1.10 0.93
N ASP A 176 -17.56 -1.07 -0.28
CA ASP A 176 -17.62 -2.21 -1.18
C ASP A 176 -16.50 -2.19 -2.21
N ILE A 177 -15.92 -3.36 -2.46
CA ILE A 177 -15.13 -3.62 -3.67
C ILE A 177 -15.93 -4.58 -4.55
N LYS A 178 -16.22 -4.14 -5.77
CA LYS A 178 -16.95 -4.94 -6.75
C LYS A 178 -16.02 -5.46 -7.84
N LYS A 179 -16.38 -6.60 -8.41
CA LYS A 179 -15.76 -7.12 -9.62
C LYS A 179 -15.96 -6.12 -10.77
N ASP A 180 -14.96 -6.01 -11.66
CA ASP A 180 -15.14 -5.29 -12.91
C ASP A 180 -16.25 -5.98 -13.74
N PRO A 181 -17.35 -5.29 -14.07
CA PRO A 181 -18.44 -5.89 -14.84
C PRO A 181 -18.02 -6.35 -16.24
N ARG A 182 -16.88 -5.88 -16.75
CA ARG A 182 -16.32 -6.28 -18.04
C ARG A 182 -15.44 -7.53 -17.95
N ALA A 183 -15.12 -7.99 -16.73
CA ALA A 183 -14.30 -9.19 -16.54
C ALA A 183 -15.13 -10.47 -16.67
N GLU A 184 -14.72 -11.38 -17.55
CA GLU A 184 -15.43 -12.64 -17.83
C GLU A 184 -15.29 -13.68 -16.71
N GLY A 185 -14.16 -13.67 -15.94
CA GLY A 185 -13.91 -14.64 -14.87
C GLY A 185 -15.02 -14.65 -13.80
N THR A 186 -15.29 -15.80 -13.23
CA THR A 186 -16.26 -15.98 -12.14
C THR A 186 -15.66 -15.55 -10.78
N ASP A 187 -16.50 -15.44 -9.75
CA ASP A 187 -16.00 -15.19 -8.38
C ASP A 187 -15.21 -16.39 -7.85
N ALA A 188 -15.50 -17.61 -8.31
CA ALA A 188 -14.73 -18.81 -8.00
C ALA A 188 -13.33 -18.73 -8.58
N ASP A 189 -13.19 -18.32 -9.86
CA ASP A 189 -11.88 -18.13 -10.49
C ASP A 189 -11.04 -17.05 -9.77
N LEU A 190 -11.69 -15.96 -9.38
CA LEU A 190 -11.02 -14.90 -8.61
C LEU A 190 -10.53 -15.39 -7.25
N LYS A 191 -11.30 -16.26 -6.60
CA LYS A 191 -10.94 -16.86 -5.31
C LYS A 191 -9.77 -17.81 -5.46
N GLU A 192 -9.79 -18.71 -6.46
CA GLU A 192 -8.69 -19.62 -6.76
C GLU A 192 -7.40 -18.86 -7.08
N GLN A 193 -7.47 -17.85 -7.95
CA GLN A 193 -6.36 -16.96 -8.27
C GLN A 193 -5.80 -16.29 -7.00
N PHE A 194 -6.67 -15.79 -6.13
CA PHE A 194 -6.28 -15.14 -4.89
C PHE A 194 -5.55 -16.10 -3.96
N GLU A 195 -6.12 -17.28 -3.71
CA GLU A 195 -5.54 -18.29 -2.83
C GLU A 195 -4.18 -18.78 -3.35
N PHE A 196 -4.08 -19.01 -4.67
CA PHE A 196 -2.81 -19.39 -5.29
C PHE A 196 -1.77 -18.27 -5.14
N HIS A 197 -2.15 -17.03 -5.42
CA HIS A 197 -1.23 -15.88 -5.28
C HIS A 197 -0.77 -15.70 -3.83
N GLN A 198 -1.65 -15.87 -2.84
CA GLN A 198 -1.28 -15.84 -1.42
C GLN A 198 -0.27 -16.93 -1.07
N LYS A 199 -0.45 -18.15 -1.56
CA LYS A 199 0.51 -19.25 -1.37
C LYS A 199 1.88 -18.91 -1.95
N VAL A 200 1.91 -18.40 -3.19
CA VAL A 200 3.16 -17.99 -3.86
C VAL A 200 3.84 -16.86 -3.09
N ASN A 201 3.10 -15.80 -2.75
CA ASN A 201 3.64 -14.66 -2.01
C ASN A 201 4.23 -15.07 -0.66
N LYS A 202 3.54 -15.96 0.07
CA LYS A 202 4.05 -16.52 1.33
C LYS A 202 5.38 -17.25 1.14
N LYS A 203 5.50 -18.08 0.08
CA LYS A 203 6.75 -18.82 -0.20
C LYS A 203 7.89 -17.90 -0.62
N VAL A 204 7.61 -16.90 -1.43
CA VAL A 204 8.59 -15.86 -1.80
C VAL A 204 9.05 -15.11 -0.55
N ASN A 205 8.13 -14.73 0.33
CA ASN A 205 8.46 -14.04 1.57
C ASN A 205 9.33 -14.92 2.50
N GLU A 206 9.01 -16.20 2.67
CA GLU A 206 9.83 -17.16 3.43
C GLU A 206 11.26 -17.25 2.89
N ALA A 207 11.40 -17.36 1.56
CA ALA A 207 12.72 -17.41 0.90
C ALA A 207 13.51 -16.11 1.10
N HIS A 208 12.89 -14.96 0.90
CA HIS A 208 13.54 -13.66 1.06
C HIS A 208 13.98 -13.41 2.50
N LEU A 209 13.14 -13.75 3.48
CA LEU A 209 13.50 -13.67 4.90
C LEU A 209 14.68 -14.59 5.25
N ALA A 210 14.72 -15.81 4.68
CA ALA A 210 15.85 -16.73 4.88
C ALA A 210 17.15 -16.15 4.30
N ILE A 211 17.11 -15.61 3.09
CA ILE A 211 18.25 -14.96 2.46
C ILE A 211 18.75 -13.76 3.29
N ASN A 212 17.86 -12.89 3.72
CA ASN A 212 18.22 -11.74 4.56
C ASN A 212 18.84 -12.18 5.89
N LYS A 213 18.31 -13.26 6.52
CA LYS A 213 18.86 -13.84 7.74
C LYS A 213 20.27 -14.39 7.52
N ILE A 214 20.48 -15.17 6.44
CA ILE A 214 21.79 -15.73 6.09
C ILE A 214 22.80 -14.59 5.86
N ARG A 215 22.43 -13.57 5.09
CA ARG A 215 23.31 -12.41 4.83
C ARG A 215 23.67 -11.66 6.12
N LYS A 216 22.72 -11.47 7.02
CA LYS A 216 22.95 -10.85 8.31
C LYS A 216 23.95 -11.65 9.15
N ILE A 217 23.77 -12.97 9.25
CA ILE A 217 24.69 -13.86 9.97
C ILE A 217 26.09 -13.84 9.33
N LYS A 218 26.15 -13.95 7.99
CA LYS A 218 27.40 -13.86 7.24
C LYS A 218 28.13 -12.54 7.51
N GLY A 219 27.41 -11.42 7.52
CA GLY A 219 27.97 -10.09 7.87
C GLY A 219 28.49 -10.04 9.30
N GLN A 220 27.81 -10.64 10.28
CA GLN A 220 28.26 -10.72 11.66
C GLN A 220 29.54 -11.55 11.79
N ILE A 221 29.58 -12.73 11.18
CA ILE A 221 30.77 -13.60 11.19
C ILE A 221 31.98 -12.87 10.58
N ASN A 222 31.79 -12.21 9.42
CA ASN A 222 32.86 -11.45 8.78
C ASN A 222 33.36 -10.27 9.66
N GLY A 223 32.45 -9.64 10.40
CA GLY A 223 32.82 -8.61 11.38
C GLY A 223 33.68 -9.17 12.51
N TYR A 224 33.36 -10.35 13.00
CA TYR A 224 34.16 -11.04 14.04
C TYR A 224 35.53 -11.50 13.51
N ILE A 225 35.60 -12.01 12.28
CA ILE A 225 36.86 -12.41 11.64
C ILE A 225 37.88 -11.27 11.64
N GLY A 226 37.42 -10.03 11.43
CA GLY A 226 38.31 -8.85 11.48
C GLY A 226 38.79 -8.47 12.87
N ALA A 227 38.11 -8.90 13.92
CA ALA A 227 38.40 -8.52 15.32
C ALA A 227 39.17 -9.63 16.09
N VAL A 228 39.10 -10.90 15.65
CA VAL A 228 39.71 -12.05 16.33
C VAL A 228 41.14 -12.25 15.84
N LYS A 229 42.09 -12.37 16.79
CA LYS A 229 43.51 -12.63 16.49
C LYS A 229 43.88 -14.13 16.40
N ASP A 230 42.99 -15.01 16.83
CA ASP A 230 43.20 -16.44 16.79
C ASP A 230 43.04 -17.00 15.38
N SER A 231 44.13 -17.52 14.83
CA SER A 231 44.18 -18.01 13.44
C SER A 231 43.33 -19.29 13.21
N VAL A 232 43.17 -20.13 14.22
CA VAL A 232 42.35 -21.36 14.12
C VAL A 232 40.89 -21.02 14.08
N MET A 233 40.45 -20.17 14.99
CA MET A 233 39.08 -19.66 15.04
C MET A 233 38.68 -18.90 13.77
N VAL A 234 39.56 -18.04 13.25
CA VAL A 234 39.36 -17.34 11.98
C VAL A 234 39.18 -18.32 10.80
N LYS A 235 39.95 -19.42 10.77
CA LYS A 235 39.84 -20.41 9.71
C LYS A 235 38.50 -21.16 9.75
N GLU A 236 38.00 -21.49 10.93
CA GLU A 236 36.68 -22.14 11.11
C GLU A 236 35.54 -21.16 10.72
N MET A 237 35.62 -19.92 11.17
CA MET A 237 34.64 -18.89 10.79
C MET A 237 34.57 -18.65 9.28
N LYS A 238 35.70 -18.65 8.58
CA LYS A 238 35.75 -18.52 7.12
C LYS A 238 35.04 -19.67 6.43
N LYS A 239 35.23 -20.92 6.89
CA LYS A 239 34.49 -22.10 6.37
C LYS A 239 32.98 -21.95 6.48
N MET A 240 32.47 -21.31 7.53
CA MET A 240 31.02 -21.09 7.73
C MET A 240 30.45 -20.04 6.76
N THR A 241 31.30 -19.20 6.16
CA THR A 241 30.88 -18.13 5.26
C THR A 241 31.13 -18.44 3.78
N GLU A 242 31.86 -19.52 3.48
CA GLU A 242 32.01 -20.00 2.11
C GLU A 242 30.69 -20.59 1.60
N PRO A 243 30.38 -20.47 0.29
CA PRO A 243 29.17 -21.00 -0.31
C PRO A 243 29.14 -22.52 -0.34
#